data_a9c905389cf1167922a7cfda88a72594
#
_entry.id   a9c905389cf1167922a7cfda88a72594
#
_cell.length_a   1.000
_cell.length_b   1.000
_cell.length_c   1.000
_cell.angle_alpha   90.00
_cell.angle_beta   90.00
_cell.angle_gamma   90.00
#
_symmetry.space_group_name_H-M   'P 1'
#
loop_
_entity.id
_entity.type
_entity.pdbx_description
1 polymer ?
#
loop_
_entity_poly.entity_id
_entity_poly.type
_entity_poly.pdbx_seq_one_letter_code
_entity_poly.pdbx_strand_id
1 'polypeptide(L)'
;MAKIIDVSFWQKDIDYDEVEAAGVDGVIAKISEGTSIEETWWGHVSEAESHGLKWGVYCYSNASTPIEAAEEANEVVYLLEGRTPPMGVWFDFEAPECLKAEDPTAVCSAFINAINAQGIPCGIYASLSTLEDVVDVSALGDYVPYWVAQYSNSCSFADEFPDHVLAGWQYSDKGHIGNTNVDMNEWYLDLD
;
A
#
# COMPACT_ATOMS: atom_id res chain seq x y z
N MET A 1 11.21 -10.05 10.01
CA MET A 1 9.96 -9.95 9.22
C MET A 1 8.85 -9.57 10.18
N ALA A 2 8.12 -8.55 9.85
CA ALA A 2 6.99 -8.08 10.65
C ALA A 2 5.66 -8.56 10.04
N LYS A 3 4.64 -8.74 10.88
CA LYS A 3 3.30 -9.15 10.49
C LYS A 3 2.43 -7.91 10.33
N ILE A 4 1.93 -7.68 9.13
CA ILE A 4 1.13 -6.51 8.80
C ILE A 4 -0.25 -6.96 8.30
N ILE A 5 -1.27 -6.16 8.59
CA ILE A 5 -2.57 -6.25 7.95
C ILE A 5 -2.85 -4.99 7.15
N ASP A 6 -3.64 -5.10 6.10
CA ASP A 6 -4.20 -3.93 5.45
C ASP A 6 -5.72 -3.89 5.64
N VAL A 7 -6.25 -2.67 5.74
CA VAL A 7 -7.62 -2.41 6.18
C VAL A 7 -8.26 -1.27 5.41
N SER A 8 -9.59 -1.31 5.33
CA SER A 8 -10.42 -0.30 4.69
C SER A 8 -11.77 -0.19 5.42
N PHE A 9 -12.75 0.42 4.79
CA PHE A 9 -14.14 0.43 5.30
C PHE A 9 -14.67 -0.97 5.66
N TRP A 10 -14.21 -2.00 4.96
CA TRP A 10 -14.66 -3.37 5.23
C TRP A 10 -14.24 -3.91 6.59
N GLN A 11 -13.19 -3.35 7.19
CA GLN A 11 -12.69 -3.68 8.52
C GLN A 11 -13.03 -2.61 9.56
N LYS A 12 -14.00 -1.72 9.31
CA LYS A 12 -14.35 -0.58 10.18
C LYS A 12 -14.68 -0.94 11.64
N ASP A 13 -15.13 -2.17 11.88
CA ASP A 13 -15.52 -2.67 13.20
C ASP A 13 -14.47 -3.65 13.78
N ILE A 14 -13.23 -3.68 13.23
CA ILE A 14 -12.16 -4.53 13.74
C ILE A 14 -11.77 -4.10 15.16
N ASP A 15 -11.56 -5.09 16.03
CA ASP A 15 -11.11 -4.87 17.40
C ASP A 15 -9.58 -4.81 17.45
N TYR A 16 -9.01 -3.65 17.79
CA TYR A 16 -7.56 -3.44 17.83
C TYR A 16 -6.88 -4.10 19.03
N ASP A 17 -7.61 -4.41 20.12
CA ASP A 17 -7.09 -5.30 21.18
C ASP A 17 -6.84 -6.70 20.64
N GLU A 18 -7.72 -7.21 19.74
CA GLU A 18 -7.51 -8.49 19.06
C GLU A 18 -6.39 -8.41 18.02
N VAL A 19 -6.22 -7.26 17.33
CA VAL A 19 -5.10 -7.03 16.38
C VAL A 19 -3.76 -7.11 17.10
N GLU A 20 -3.61 -6.42 18.23
CA GLU A 20 -2.40 -6.46 19.07
C GLU A 20 -2.16 -7.88 19.61
N ALA A 21 -3.18 -8.52 20.17
CA ALA A 21 -3.10 -9.88 20.71
C ALA A 21 -2.73 -10.93 19.63
N ALA A 22 -3.07 -10.66 18.36
CA ALA A 22 -2.67 -11.51 17.22
C ALA A 22 -1.19 -11.34 16.83
N GLY A 23 -0.46 -10.43 17.47
CA GLY A 23 0.95 -10.16 17.20
C GLY A 23 1.15 -9.45 15.84
N VAL A 24 0.24 -8.55 15.48
CA VAL A 24 0.40 -7.64 14.34
C VAL A 24 1.35 -6.51 14.74
N ASP A 25 2.28 -6.18 13.89
CA ASP A 25 3.30 -5.14 14.13
C ASP A 25 2.90 -3.80 13.50
N GLY A 26 2.01 -3.82 12.51
CA GLY A 26 1.55 -2.60 11.84
C GLY A 26 0.33 -2.80 10.94
N VAL A 27 -0.22 -1.67 10.50
CA VAL A 27 -1.44 -1.59 9.72
C VAL A 27 -1.26 -0.65 8.53
N ILE A 28 -1.70 -1.03 7.34
CA ILE A 28 -1.76 -0.14 6.18
C ILE A 28 -3.23 0.16 5.89
N ALA A 29 -3.67 1.41 6.09
CA ALA A 29 -5.07 1.80 5.97
C ALA A 29 -5.37 2.44 4.61
N LYS A 30 -6.48 2.07 3.97
CA LYS A 30 -6.98 2.78 2.78
C LYS A 30 -7.27 4.22 3.15
N ILE A 31 -6.59 5.18 2.52
CA ILE A 31 -6.81 6.61 2.75
C ILE A 31 -7.77 7.21 1.74
N SER A 32 -7.72 6.71 0.50
CA SER A 32 -8.60 7.18 -0.58
C SER A 32 -8.84 6.12 -1.65
N GLU A 33 -9.88 6.36 -2.45
CA GLU A 33 -10.11 5.71 -3.74
C GLU A 33 -10.16 6.79 -4.81
N GLY A 34 -9.14 6.83 -5.68
CA GLY A 34 -8.91 8.00 -6.49
C GLY A 34 -8.74 9.23 -5.59
N THR A 35 -9.48 10.30 -5.90
CA THR A 35 -9.55 11.52 -5.09
C THR A 35 -10.68 11.51 -4.04
N SER A 36 -11.36 10.38 -3.85
CA SER A 36 -12.44 10.25 -2.85
C SER A 36 -11.87 9.73 -1.54
N ILE A 37 -12.09 10.47 -0.44
CA ILE A 37 -11.63 10.06 0.89
C ILE A 37 -12.28 8.75 1.33
N GLU A 38 -11.49 7.86 1.95
CA GLU A 38 -11.98 6.72 2.70
C GLU A 38 -12.31 7.15 4.14
N GLU A 39 -13.58 7.17 4.51
CA GLU A 39 -14.04 7.77 5.77
C GLU A 39 -13.46 7.10 7.03
N THR A 40 -13.05 5.83 6.94
CA THR A 40 -12.56 5.05 8.09
C THR A 40 -11.06 5.15 8.33
N TRP A 41 -10.29 5.70 7.37
CA TRP A 41 -8.83 5.69 7.40
C TRP A 41 -8.24 6.26 8.70
N TRP A 42 -8.78 7.41 9.13
CA TRP A 42 -8.28 8.07 10.34
C TRP A 42 -8.57 7.28 11.62
N GLY A 43 -9.72 6.60 11.67
CA GLY A 43 -10.08 5.68 12.75
C GLY A 43 -9.05 4.56 12.87
N HIS A 44 -8.72 3.89 11.76
CA HIS A 44 -7.72 2.83 11.72
C HIS A 44 -6.33 3.32 12.13
N VAL A 45 -5.89 4.47 11.63
CA VAL A 45 -4.58 5.04 12.00
C VAL A 45 -4.54 5.41 13.49
N SER A 46 -5.60 6.05 14.02
CA SER A 46 -5.66 6.43 15.44
C SER A 46 -5.63 5.22 16.37
N GLU A 47 -6.36 4.16 16.03
CA GLU A 47 -6.35 2.91 16.80
C GLU A 47 -4.99 2.22 16.72
N ALA A 48 -4.37 2.14 15.53
CA ALA A 48 -3.04 1.59 15.38
C ALA A 48 -2.01 2.33 16.26
N GLU A 49 -2.02 3.66 16.26
CA GLU A 49 -1.13 4.46 17.12
C GLU A 49 -1.38 4.23 18.61
N SER A 50 -2.64 4.12 19.03
CA SER A 50 -3.00 3.90 20.44
C SER A 50 -2.53 2.55 20.97
N HIS A 51 -2.39 1.55 20.08
CA HIS A 51 -1.90 0.21 20.38
C HIS A 51 -0.39 0.05 20.09
N GLY A 52 0.31 1.16 19.78
CA GLY A 52 1.76 1.12 19.50
C GLY A 52 2.15 0.45 18.19
N LEU A 53 1.19 0.21 17.30
CA LEU A 53 1.42 -0.37 15.98
C LEU A 53 1.96 0.69 15.02
N LYS A 54 2.80 0.28 14.09
CA LYS A 54 3.21 1.14 12.97
C LYS A 54 2.08 1.27 11.97
N TRP A 55 2.04 2.38 11.25
CA TRP A 55 1.00 2.59 10.26
C TRP A 55 1.53 3.13 8.94
N GLY A 56 0.86 2.74 7.87
CA GLY A 56 0.98 3.28 6.54
C GLY A 56 -0.39 3.56 5.96
N VAL A 57 -0.43 4.13 4.76
CA VAL A 57 -1.68 4.34 4.04
C VAL A 57 -1.56 3.90 2.59
N TYR A 58 -2.69 3.51 1.97
CA TYR A 58 -2.74 3.25 0.54
C TYR A 58 -3.86 4.02 -0.15
N CYS A 59 -3.59 4.45 -1.38
CA CYS A 59 -4.57 5.01 -2.31
C CYS A 59 -4.93 3.95 -3.34
N TYR A 60 -6.16 3.46 -3.33
CA TYR A 60 -6.68 2.63 -4.42
C TYR A 60 -6.88 3.52 -5.65
N SER A 61 -6.03 3.35 -6.64
CA SER A 61 -6.00 4.24 -7.79
C SER A 61 -7.07 3.91 -8.82
N ASN A 62 -7.65 4.97 -9.40
CA ASN A 62 -8.47 4.90 -10.61
C ASN A 62 -7.81 5.65 -11.79
N ALA A 63 -6.56 6.11 -11.61
CA ALA A 63 -5.86 6.93 -12.59
C ALA A 63 -5.51 6.15 -13.86
N SER A 64 -5.86 6.69 -15.00
CA SER A 64 -5.49 6.19 -16.33
C SER A 64 -4.46 7.07 -17.03
N THR A 65 -4.13 8.21 -16.42
CA THR A 65 -3.14 9.17 -16.92
C THR A 65 -2.22 9.66 -15.78
N PRO A 66 -0.99 10.11 -16.12
CA PRO A 66 -0.08 10.71 -15.13
C PRO A 66 -0.65 11.94 -14.41
N ILE A 67 -1.54 12.69 -15.07
CA ILE A 67 -2.18 13.86 -14.46
C ILE A 67 -3.15 13.41 -13.36
N GLU A 68 -4.01 12.44 -13.65
CA GLU A 68 -4.94 11.88 -12.66
C GLU A 68 -4.19 11.28 -11.48
N ALA A 69 -3.10 10.54 -11.72
CA ALA A 69 -2.28 9.99 -10.65
C ALA A 69 -1.64 11.08 -9.76
N ALA A 70 -1.21 12.19 -10.34
CA ALA A 70 -0.72 13.32 -9.57
C ALA A 70 -1.83 14.03 -8.77
N GLU A 71 -3.06 14.07 -9.28
CA GLU A 71 -4.23 14.59 -8.55
C GLU A 71 -4.57 13.68 -7.34
N GLU A 72 -4.56 12.36 -7.52
CA GLU A 72 -4.73 11.40 -6.43
C GLU A 72 -3.64 11.55 -5.36
N ALA A 73 -2.37 11.68 -5.76
CA ALA A 73 -1.26 11.92 -4.85
C ALA A 73 -1.42 13.23 -4.05
N ASN A 74 -1.87 14.31 -4.70
CA ASN A 74 -2.13 15.57 -4.02
C ASN A 74 -3.26 15.46 -2.98
N GLU A 75 -4.30 14.67 -3.27
CA GLU A 75 -5.36 14.39 -2.29
C GLU A 75 -4.81 13.63 -1.09
N VAL A 76 -3.98 12.59 -1.29
CA VAL A 76 -3.31 11.88 -0.20
C VAL A 76 -2.49 12.83 0.67
N VAL A 77 -1.67 13.69 0.06
CA VAL A 77 -0.87 14.70 0.78
C VAL A 77 -1.76 15.65 1.59
N TYR A 78 -2.86 16.11 1.00
CA TYR A 78 -3.83 16.96 1.70
C TYR A 78 -4.44 16.25 2.92
N LEU A 79 -4.87 14.99 2.78
CA LEU A 79 -5.48 14.20 3.85
C LEU A 79 -4.50 13.88 4.99
N LEU A 80 -3.21 13.74 4.68
CA LEU A 80 -2.17 13.50 5.69
C LEU A 80 -1.88 14.72 6.58
N GLU A 81 -2.28 15.92 6.19
CA GLU A 81 -2.13 17.15 6.99
C GLU A 81 -0.72 17.38 7.55
N GLY A 82 0.31 17.05 6.77
CA GLY A 82 1.72 17.19 7.15
C GLY A 82 2.27 16.02 7.98
N ARG A 83 1.52 14.96 8.18
CA ARG A 83 1.98 13.73 8.83
C ARG A 83 2.76 12.87 7.82
N THR A 84 3.77 12.17 8.33
CA THR A 84 4.54 11.21 7.55
C THR A 84 4.24 9.80 8.08
N PRO A 85 3.56 8.95 7.31
CA PRO A 85 3.32 7.57 7.71
C PRO A 85 4.64 6.81 7.92
N PRO A 86 4.89 6.19 9.09
CA PRO A 86 6.11 5.40 9.32
C PRO A 86 6.34 4.28 8.30
N MET A 87 5.26 3.70 7.77
CA MET A 87 5.31 2.65 6.75
C MET A 87 5.10 3.19 5.33
N GLY A 88 5.12 4.52 5.15
CA GLY A 88 4.97 5.16 3.83
C GLY A 88 3.55 5.22 3.29
N VAL A 89 3.47 5.73 2.05
CA VAL A 89 2.28 5.79 1.22
C VAL A 89 2.40 4.75 0.11
N TRP A 90 1.32 4.02 -0.16
CA TRP A 90 1.30 2.95 -1.16
C TRP A 90 0.32 3.27 -2.27
N PHE A 91 0.83 3.27 -3.51
CA PHE A 91 0.02 3.41 -4.70
C PHE A 91 -0.53 2.04 -5.08
N ASP A 92 -1.80 1.80 -4.81
CA ASP A 92 -2.49 0.56 -5.11
C ASP A 92 -2.93 0.56 -6.58
N PHE A 93 -2.14 -0.16 -7.40
CA PHE A 93 -2.24 -0.16 -8.86
C PHE A 93 -2.81 -1.48 -9.37
N GLU A 94 -4.12 -1.66 -9.22
CA GLU A 94 -4.80 -2.90 -9.64
C GLU A 94 -6.13 -2.68 -10.37
N ALA A 95 -6.69 -1.45 -10.34
CA ALA A 95 -7.96 -1.18 -10.99
C ALA A 95 -7.88 -1.38 -12.52
N PRO A 96 -8.95 -1.88 -13.16
CA PRO A 96 -8.96 -2.12 -14.62
C PRO A 96 -8.66 -0.88 -15.45
N GLU A 97 -8.97 0.31 -14.96
CA GLU A 97 -8.67 1.61 -15.58
C GLU A 97 -7.17 1.86 -15.60
N CYS A 98 -6.49 1.63 -14.47
CA CYS A 98 -5.05 1.77 -14.32
C CYS A 98 -4.30 0.79 -15.24
N LEU A 99 -4.71 -0.48 -15.23
CA LEU A 99 -4.05 -1.55 -16.02
C LEU A 99 -4.20 -1.37 -17.54
N LYS A 100 -5.15 -0.55 -17.99
CA LYS A 100 -5.40 -0.24 -19.41
C LYS A 100 -4.91 1.15 -19.81
N ALA A 101 -4.21 1.86 -18.93
CA ALA A 101 -3.60 3.14 -19.25
C ALA A 101 -2.70 3.03 -20.49
N GLU A 102 -2.55 4.09 -21.26
CA GLU A 102 -1.65 4.12 -22.42
C GLU A 102 -0.18 3.91 -21.99
N ASP A 103 0.20 4.47 -20.84
CA ASP A 103 1.51 4.29 -20.21
C ASP A 103 1.34 4.06 -18.69
N PRO A 104 1.12 2.79 -18.27
CA PRO A 104 0.96 2.43 -16.86
C PRO A 104 2.16 2.84 -15.99
N THR A 105 3.36 2.72 -16.53
CA THR A 105 4.60 3.06 -15.82
C THR A 105 4.69 4.56 -15.54
N ALA A 106 4.31 5.41 -16.50
CA ALA A 106 4.25 6.85 -16.30
C ALA A 106 3.19 7.25 -15.27
N VAL A 107 2.06 6.54 -15.20
CA VAL A 107 1.03 6.73 -14.16
C VAL A 107 1.60 6.45 -12.78
N CYS A 108 2.25 5.30 -12.59
CA CYS A 108 2.93 4.96 -11.33
C CYS A 108 3.99 6.00 -10.95
N SER A 109 4.86 6.36 -11.91
CA SER A 109 5.91 7.35 -11.70
C SER A 109 5.37 8.72 -11.25
N ALA A 110 4.25 9.17 -11.83
CA ALA A 110 3.66 10.45 -11.50
C ALA A 110 3.18 10.50 -10.04
N PHE A 111 2.48 9.48 -9.57
CA PHE A 111 2.04 9.38 -8.16
C PHE A 111 3.23 9.37 -7.20
N ILE A 112 4.19 8.46 -7.44
CA ILE A 112 5.38 8.30 -6.58
C ILE A 112 6.17 9.61 -6.48
N ASN A 113 6.41 10.26 -7.62
CA ASN A 113 7.16 11.52 -7.64
C ASN A 113 6.44 12.64 -6.88
N ALA A 114 5.11 12.72 -7.00
CA ALA A 114 4.33 13.73 -6.29
C ALA A 114 4.39 13.56 -4.76
N ILE A 115 4.28 12.31 -4.26
CA ILE A 115 4.41 11.99 -2.83
C ILE A 115 5.83 12.22 -2.36
N ASN A 116 6.84 11.71 -3.08
CA ASN A 116 8.26 11.85 -2.71
C ASN A 116 8.71 13.33 -2.69
N ALA A 117 8.14 14.18 -3.53
CA ALA A 117 8.41 15.62 -3.54
C ALA A 117 8.03 16.32 -2.21
N GLN A 118 7.15 15.70 -1.41
CA GLN A 118 6.80 16.15 -0.07
C GLN A 118 7.68 15.55 1.03
N GLY A 119 8.70 14.77 0.67
CA GLY A 119 9.56 14.06 1.63
C GLY A 119 8.89 12.85 2.28
N ILE A 120 7.80 12.34 1.71
CA ILE A 120 7.07 11.17 2.23
C ILE A 120 7.51 9.94 1.43
N PRO A 121 7.94 8.84 2.08
CA PRO A 121 8.25 7.59 1.38
C PRO A 121 7.03 7.05 0.64
N CYS A 122 7.23 6.62 -0.61
CA CYS A 122 6.16 6.08 -1.45
C CYS A 122 6.62 4.84 -2.20
N GLY A 123 5.76 3.84 -2.26
CA GLY A 123 5.94 2.62 -3.03
C GLY A 123 4.70 2.22 -3.82
N ILE A 124 4.79 1.07 -4.49
CA ILE A 124 3.70 0.50 -5.28
C ILE A 124 3.19 -0.77 -4.60
N TYR A 125 1.87 -0.90 -4.50
CA TYR A 125 1.21 -2.18 -4.31
C TYR A 125 0.61 -2.63 -5.65
N ALA A 126 0.90 -3.86 -6.02
CA ALA A 126 0.31 -4.52 -7.19
C ALA A 126 0.44 -6.04 -7.08
N SER A 127 -0.32 -6.78 -7.89
CA SER A 127 -0.06 -8.21 -8.07
C SER A 127 1.28 -8.45 -8.76
N LEU A 128 1.92 -9.60 -8.49
CA LEU A 128 3.17 -9.96 -9.18
C LEU A 128 2.98 -9.93 -10.70
N SER A 129 1.88 -10.48 -11.22
CA SER A 129 1.60 -10.47 -12.66
C SER A 129 1.46 -9.07 -13.26
N THR A 130 0.96 -8.10 -12.50
CA THR A 130 0.92 -6.69 -12.95
C THR A 130 2.33 -6.12 -13.10
N LEU A 131 3.22 -6.47 -12.18
CA LEU A 131 4.63 -6.02 -12.23
C LEU A 131 5.44 -6.74 -13.33
N GLU A 132 5.07 -7.97 -13.70
CA GLU A 132 5.70 -8.72 -14.80
C GLU A 132 5.22 -8.26 -16.17
N ASP A 133 3.90 -7.99 -16.32
CA ASP A 133 3.27 -7.88 -17.64
C ASP A 133 2.84 -6.44 -18.01
N VAL A 134 2.66 -5.53 -17.03
CA VAL A 134 2.00 -4.22 -17.25
C VAL A 134 2.92 -3.05 -16.91
N VAL A 135 3.64 -3.12 -15.80
CA VAL A 135 4.50 -2.03 -15.32
C VAL A 135 5.95 -2.33 -15.64
N ASP A 136 6.64 -1.42 -16.32
CA ASP A 136 8.11 -1.53 -16.47
C ASP A 136 8.80 -1.14 -15.16
N VAL A 137 9.02 -2.15 -14.31
CA VAL A 137 9.66 -2.01 -13.00
C VAL A 137 11.05 -1.35 -13.13
N SER A 138 11.79 -1.66 -14.17
CA SER A 138 13.15 -1.11 -14.40
C SER A 138 13.13 0.39 -14.70
N ALA A 139 12.05 0.90 -15.31
CA ALA A 139 11.91 2.31 -15.62
C ALA A 139 11.53 3.17 -14.39
N LEU A 140 11.04 2.55 -13.32
CA LEU A 140 10.68 3.26 -12.08
C LEU A 140 11.88 3.54 -11.17
N GLY A 141 13.00 2.85 -11.41
CA GLY A 141 14.23 2.99 -10.64
C GLY A 141 14.33 2.09 -9.41
N ASP A 142 15.56 1.74 -9.05
CA ASP A 142 15.87 0.71 -8.04
C ASP A 142 15.47 1.12 -6.60
N TYR A 143 15.15 2.40 -6.37
CA TYR A 143 14.80 2.94 -5.04
C TYR A 143 13.31 2.84 -4.70
N VAL A 144 12.46 2.48 -5.66
CA VAL A 144 11.02 2.33 -5.42
C VAL A 144 10.76 1.02 -4.69
N PRO A 145 10.13 1.04 -3.50
CA PRO A 145 9.76 -0.18 -2.82
C PRO A 145 8.46 -0.77 -3.38
N TYR A 146 8.37 -2.11 -3.37
CA TYR A 146 7.22 -2.85 -3.85
C TYR A 146 6.55 -3.66 -2.73
N TRP A 147 5.25 -3.52 -2.60
CA TRP A 147 4.38 -4.34 -1.79
C TRP A 147 3.58 -5.24 -2.75
N VAL A 148 3.88 -6.53 -2.75
CA VAL A 148 3.47 -7.45 -3.82
C VAL A 148 2.38 -8.40 -3.36
N ALA A 149 1.27 -8.44 -4.07
CA ALA A 149 0.25 -9.46 -3.88
C ALA A 149 0.58 -10.72 -4.70
N GLN A 150 0.78 -11.82 -3.99
CA GLN A 150 0.95 -13.14 -4.58
C GLN A 150 0.44 -14.21 -3.61
N TYR A 151 -0.75 -14.76 -3.85
CA TYR A 151 -1.37 -15.74 -2.96
C TYR A 151 -0.81 -17.14 -3.21
N SER A 152 0.38 -17.38 -2.67
CA SER A 152 1.16 -18.60 -2.84
C SER A 152 1.93 -18.94 -1.56
N ASN A 153 2.79 -19.97 -1.61
CA ASN A 153 3.61 -20.37 -0.46
C ASN A 153 4.92 -19.55 -0.32
N SER A 154 5.24 -18.72 -1.32
CA SER A 154 6.42 -17.85 -1.35
C SER A 154 6.18 -16.70 -2.32
N CYS A 155 6.85 -15.58 -2.09
CA CYS A 155 6.88 -14.45 -3.02
C CYS A 155 8.02 -14.64 -4.02
N SER A 156 7.73 -14.60 -5.32
CA SER A 156 8.74 -14.76 -6.38
C SER A 156 9.32 -13.42 -6.84
N PHE A 157 8.85 -12.29 -6.33
CA PHE A 157 9.29 -10.96 -6.79
C PHE A 157 10.81 -10.77 -6.74
N ALA A 158 11.46 -11.19 -5.65
CA ALA A 158 12.91 -11.04 -5.51
C ALA A 158 13.71 -11.93 -6.46
N ASP A 159 13.13 -13.02 -6.95
CA ASP A 159 13.75 -13.88 -7.96
C ASP A 159 13.63 -13.26 -9.37
N GLU A 160 12.46 -12.62 -9.66
CA GLU A 160 12.19 -11.98 -10.95
C GLU A 160 12.86 -10.59 -11.07
N PHE A 161 12.93 -9.85 -9.95
CA PHE A 161 13.42 -8.48 -9.88
C PHE A 161 14.50 -8.32 -8.79
N PRO A 162 15.67 -8.98 -8.92
CA PRO A 162 16.65 -9.08 -7.82
C PRO A 162 17.31 -7.75 -7.43
N ASP A 163 17.26 -6.74 -8.29
CA ASP A 163 17.84 -5.42 -8.04
C ASP A 163 16.83 -4.42 -7.44
N HIS A 164 15.58 -4.87 -7.18
CA HIS A 164 14.51 -4.02 -6.67
C HIS A 164 14.11 -4.36 -5.24
N VAL A 165 13.53 -3.39 -4.54
CA VAL A 165 13.22 -3.48 -3.11
C VAL A 165 11.85 -4.12 -2.89
N LEU A 166 11.82 -5.38 -2.43
CA LEU A 166 10.60 -5.98 -1.89
C LEU A 166 10.36 -5.43 -0.48
N ALA A 167 9.33 -4.61 -0.31
CA ALA A 167 8.95 -4.05 0.98
C ALA A 167 8.00 -4.96 1.77
N GLY A 168 7.05 -5.56 1.09
CA GLY A 168 6.06 -6.43 1.70
C GLY A 168 5.48 -7.44 0.71
N TRP A 169 4.95 -8.50 1.25
CA TRP A 169 4.26 -9.55 0.51
C TRP A 169 2.87 -9.79 1.12
N GLN A 170 1.82 -9.43 0.37
CA GLN A 170 0.46 -9.83 0.69
C GLN A 170 0.25 -11.27 0.24
N TYR A 171 0.24 -12.18 1.20
CA TYR A 171 0.19 -13.62 0.92
C TYR A 171 -1.22 -14.20 0.99
N SER A 172 -2.19 -13.48 1.54
CA SER A 172 -3.56 -13.96 1.70
C SER A 172 -4.57 -12.83 1.85
N ASP A 173 -5.70 -12.97 1.14
CA ASP A 173 -6.93 -12.20 1.29
C ASP A 173 -7.97 -12.90 2.21
N LYS A 174 -7.56 -13.93 2.94
CA LYS A 174 -8.43 -14.83 3.73
C LYS A 174 -7.98 -14.98 5.18
N GLY A 175 -7.20 -14.01 5.67
CA GLY A 175 -6.83 -13.96 7.07
C GLY A 175 -8.01 -13.56 7.96
N HIS A 176 -7.87 -13.82 9.26
CA HIS A 176 -8.87 -13.44 10.25
C HIS A 176 -8.19 -12.89 11.49
N ILE A 177 -8.78 -11.83 12.06
CA ILE A 177 -8.51 -11.38 13.42
C ILE A 177 -9.86 -11.33 14.12
N GLY A 178 -10.01 -12.12 15.18
CA GLY A 178 -11.31 -12.36 15.77
C GLY A 178 -12.32 -12.86 14.73
N ASN A 179 -13.38 -12.10 14.53
CA ASN A 179 -14.42 -12.40 13.55
C ASN A 179 -14.31 -11.58 12.25
N THR A 180 -13.24 -10.79 12.10
CA THR A 180 -13.05 -9.89 10.97
C THR A 180 -12.09 -10.50 9.96
N ASN A 181 -12.49 -10.53 8.68
CA ASN A 181 -11.61 -10.91 7.57
C ASN A 181 -10.61 -9.77 7.32
N VAL A 182 -9.35 -10.13 7.16
CA VAL A 182 -8.26 -9.17 6.88
C VAL A 182 -7.29 -9.75 5.87
N ASP A 183 -6.66 -8.88 5.14
CA ASP A 183 -5.55 -9.22 4.28
C ASP A 183 -4.27 -9.30 5.10
N MET A 184 -3.45 -10.32 4.82
CA MET A 184 -2.30 -10.69 5.62
C MET A 184 -1.01 -10.48 4.86
N ASN A 185 -0.05 -9.82 5.51
CA ASN A 185 1.20 -9.45 4.88
C ASN A 185 2.42 -9.84 5.74
N GLU A 186 3.50 -10.21 5.06
CA GLU A 186 4.86 -10.21 5.60
C GLU A 186 5.59 -8.94 5.17
N TRP A 187 6.27 -8.29 6.11
CA TRP A 187 6.97 -7.03 5.85
C TRP A 187 8.47 -7.18 6.05
N TYR A 188 9.25 -6.67 5.10
CA TYR A 188 10.70 -6.87 5.04
C TYR A 188 11.50 -5.61 5.34
N LEU A 189 10.88 -4.42 5.21
CA LEU A 189 11.53 -3.17 5.60
C LEU A 189 11.55 -3.03 7.12
N ASP A 190 12.56 -2.29 7.62
CA ASP A 190 12.66 -1.94 9.03
C ASP A 190 11.50 -1.04 9.44
N LEU A 191 10.91 -1.29 10.60
CA LEU A 191 9.82 -0.50 11.19
C LEU A 191 10.30 0.44 12.30
N ASP A 192 11.62 0.46 12.61
CA ASP A 192 12.21 1.28 13.66
C ASP A 192 12.38 2.78 13.27
#